data_9a990d8df9bfb3b51d1098ae9c8f6708
#
_entry.id   9a990d8df9bfb3b51d1098ae9c8f6708
#
_cell.length_a   1.000
_cell.length_b   1.000
_cell.length_c   1.000
_cell.angle_alpha   90.00
_cell.angle_beta   90.00
_cell.angle_gamma   90.00
#
_symmetry.space_group_name_H-M   'P 1'
#
loop_
_entity.id
_entity.type
_entity.pdbx_description
1 polymer ?
#
loop_
_entity_poly.entity_id
_entity_poly.type
_entity_poly.pdbx_seq_one_letter_code
_entity_poly.pdbx_strand_id
1 'polypeptide(L)'
;YALESDNSFREKLGNAQIFNDSQKCIDYIQTHSNELIYFIVSGSLAQDVVPTIFELDNLMKIFLYCGSVMKYAEWGLDFIEKLLIFDHGDDLLERLWNEIESCLRSKGSEYVPLANEYKKRALRYKQAPCG
;
A
#
# COMPACT_ATOMS: atom_id res chain seq x y z
N TYR A 1 -6.04 3.66 3.27
CA TYR A 1 -6.64 2.67 2.36
C TYR A 1 -7.86 3.26 1.68
N ALA A 2 -7.82 3.43 0.38
CA ALA A 2 -8.91 3.98 -0.40
C ALA A 2 -9.33 2.97 -1.46
N LEU A 3 -10.40 2.23 -1.22
CA LEU A 3 -10.96 1.25 -2.14
C LEU A 3 -12.46 1.41 -2.27
N GLU A 4 -12.93 1.12 -3.50
CA GLU A 4 -14.33 0.87 -3.76
C GLU A 4 -14.64 -0.53 -3.28
N SER A 5 -15.24 -0.96 -2.46
CA SER A 5 -15.91 -2.18 -2.03
C SER A 5 -15.30 -3.53 -2.41
N ASP A 6 -14.24 -3.97 -1.78
CA ASP A 6 -13.96 -5.38 -1.62
C ASP A 6 -13.82 -5.67 -0.13
N ASN A 7 -14.91 -6.12 0.49
CA ASN A 7 -14.93 -6.38 1.93
C ASN A 7 -13.94 -7.49 2.33
N SER A 8 -13.75 -8.47 1.48
CA SER A 8 -12.79 -9.55 1.71
C SER A 8 -11.36 -9.01 1.84
N PHE A 9 -10.99 -8.12 0.94
CA PHE A 9 -9.67 -7.49 0.96
C PHE A 9 -9.49 -6.59 2.19
N ARG A 10 -10.52 -5.83 2.55
CA ARG A 10 -10.50 -4.95 3.73
C ARG A 10 -10.27 -5.73 5.03
N GLU A 11 -10.89 -6.90 5.15
CA GLU A 11 -10.71 -7.77 6.31
C GLU A 11 -9.26 -8.21 6.47
N LYS A 12 -8.60 -8.52 5.35
CA LYS A 12 -7.20 -8.95 5.35
C LYS A 12 -6.23 -7.84 5.76
N LEU A 13 -6.63 -6.58 5.63
CA LEU A 13 -5.80 -5.44 6.01
C LEU A 13 -5.82 -5.15 7.51
N GLY A 14 -6.83 -5.63 8.24
CA GLY A 14 -6.93 -5.41 9.68
C GLY A 14 -7.31 -3.97 10.02
N ASN A 15 -6.47 -3.28 10.80
CA ASN A 15 -6.78 -1.97 11.37
C ASN A 15 -6.45 -0.77 10.47
N ALA A 16 -6.40 -0.95 9.16
CA ALA A 16 -6.10 0.12 8.23
C ALA A 16 -7.19 1.22 8.26
N GLN A 17 -6.78 2.48 8.13
CA GLN A 17 -7.71 3.59 7.93
C GLN A 17 -8.29 3.49 6.52
N ILE A 18 -9.61 3.58 6.41
CA ILE A 18 -10.33 3.40 5.14
C ILE A 18 -11.06 4.69 4.76
N PHE A 19 -10.88 5.11 3.52
CA PHE A 19 -11.51 6.33 2.99
C PHE A 19 -12.30 6.01 1.72
N ASN A 20 -13.48 6.60 1.60
CA ASN A 20 -14.32 6.50 0.40
C ASN A 20 -14.27 7.77 -0.46
N ASP A 21 -13.58 8.80 0.01
CA ASP A 21 -13.53 10.12 -0.60
C ASP A 21 -12.05 10.50 -0.78
N SER A 22 -11.66 10.85 -2.01
CA SER A 22 -10.27 11.20 -2.32
C SER A 22 -9.78 12.41 -1.52
N GLN A 23 -10.61 13.42 -1.32
CA GLN A 23 -10.20 14.61 -0.60
C GLN A 23 -9.93 14.32 0.88
N LYS A 24 -10.76 13.50 1.51
CA LYS A 24 -10.55 13.08 2.90
C LYS A 24 -9.26 12.30 3.07
N CYS A 25 -8.97 11.44 2.11
CA CYS A 25 -7.73 10.67 2.09
C CYS A 25 -6.51 11.57 1.97
N ILE A 26 -6.53 12.51 1.03
CA ILE A 26 -5.45 13.48 0.84
C ILE A 26 -5.24 14.30 2.11
N ASP A 27 -6.32 14.80 2.70
CA ASP A 27 -6.26 15.61 3.93
C ASP A 27 -5.63 14.82 5.08
N TYR A 28 -6.01 13.54 5.22
CA TYR A 28 -5.42 12.68 6.25
C TYR A 28 -3.91 12.57 6.07
N ILE A 29 -3.46 12.26 4.87
CA ILE A 29 -2.01 12.08 4.60
C ILE A 29 -1.26 13.38 4.84
N GLN A 30 -1.80 14.51 4.40
CA GLN A 30 -1.17 15.81 4.57
C GLN A 30 -1.10 16.27 6.03
N THR A 31 -2.09 15.92 6.84
CA THR A 31 -2.14 16.33 8.24
C THR A 31 -1.39 15.39 9.19
N HIS A 32 -1.09 14.17 8.76
CA HIS A 32 -0.37 13.18 9.57
C HIS A 32 1.08 13.06 9.14
N SER A 33 1.76 14.20 9.00
CA SER A 33 3.13 14.27 8.50
C SER A 33 4.17 13.57 9.40
N ASN A 34 3.82 13.28 10.66
CA ASN A 34 4.69 12.58 11.59
C ASN A 34 4.57 11.05 11.49
N GLU A 35 3.63 10.54 10.70
CA GLU A 35 3.40 9.12 10.54
C GLU A 35 3.95 8.65 9.20
N LEU A 36 4.56 7.46 9.18
CA LEU A 36 4.96 6.82 7.93
C LEU A 36 3.73 6.12 7.33
N ILE A 37 3.42 6.43 6.09
CA ILE A 37 2.18 5.98 5.45
C ILE A 37 2.48 5.06 4.28
N TYR A 38 1.82 3.89 4.28
CA TYR A 38 1.73 2.98 3.14
C TYR A 38 0.31 3.07 2.61
N PHE A 39 0.19 3.57 1.40
CA PHE A 39 -1.11 3.92 0.82
C PHE A 39 -1.56 2.88 -0.19
N ILE A 40 -2.79 2.40 -0.02
CA ILE A 40 -3.42 1.48 -0.98
C ILE A 40 -4.58 2.20 -1.64
N VAL A 41 -4.62 2.19 -2.96
CA VAL A 41 -5.62 2.93 -3.72
C VAL A 41 -6.15 2.09 -4.87
N SER A 42 -7.45 2.20 -5.17
CA SER A 42 -8.05 1.57 -6.34
C SER A 42 -7.70 2.35 -7.61
N GLY A 43 -7.72 1.67 -8.75
CA GLY A 43 -7.38 2.29 -10.02
C GLY A 43 -8.21 3.52 -10.35
N SER A 44 -9.51 3.50 -10.01
CA SER A 44 -10.41 4.60 -10.30
C SER A 44 -10.07 5.88 -9.53
N LEU A 45 -9.48 5.75 -8.34
CA LEU A 45 -9.13 6.90 -7.48
C LEU A 45 -7.67 7.33 -7.62
N ALA A 46 -6.82 6.45 -8.12
CA ALA A 46 -5.37 6.69 -8.13
C ALA A 46 -4.98 7.93 -8.92
N GLN A 47 -5.57 8.14 -10.08
CA GLN A 47 -5.22 9.27 -10.95
C GLN A 47 -5.56 10.62 -10.33
N ASP A 48 -6.56 10.65 -9.43
CA ASP A 48 -6.95 11.88 -8.73
C ASP A 48 -6.07 12.16 -7.52
N VAL A 49 -5.60 11.11 -6.84
CA VAL A 49 -4.93 11.23 -5.54
C VAL A 49 -3.42 11.25 -5.65
N VAL A 50 -2.84 10.34 -6.44
CA VAL A 50 -1.40 10.11 -6.48
C VAL A 50 -0.58 11.36 -6.84
N PRO A 51 -0.94 12.13 -7.89
CA PRO A 51 -0.15 13.32 -8.22
C PRO A 51 -0.08 14.35 -7.10
N THR A 52 -1.09 14.41 -6.24
CA THR A 52 -1.18 15.37 -5.15
C THR A 52 -0.28 14.97 -3.97
N ILE A 53 -0.12 13.67 -3.72
CA ILE A 53 0.56 13.19 -2.50
C ILE A 53 1.93 12.56 -2.77
N PHE A 54 2.29 12.32 -4.02
CA PHE A 54 3.47 11.54 -4.40
C PHE A 54 4.76 12.06 -3.76
N GLU A 55 4.93 13.37 -3.67
CA GLU A 55 6.17 13.98 -3.17
C GLU A 55 6.22 14.15 -1.65
N LEU A 56 5.17 13.77 -0.92
CA LEU A 56 5.15 13.91 0.53
C LEU A 56 6.15 12.94 1.18
N ASP A 57 6.97 13.47 2.09
CA ASP A 57 8.04 12.70 2.72
C ASP A 57 7.52 11.57 3.62
N ASN A 58 6.35 11.73 4.19
CA ASN A 58 5.74 10.72 5.04
C ASN A 58 5.09 9.57 4.27
N LEU A 59 4.91 9.72 2.96
CA LEU A 59 4.36 8.66 2.11
C LEU A 59 5.49 7.76 1.63
N MET A 60 5.51 6.52 2.09
CA MET A 60 6.59 5.57 1.82
C MET A 60 6.41 4.85 0.49
N LYS A 61 5.22 4.28 0.27
CA LYS A 61 4.89 3.53 -0.94
C LYS A 61 3.41 3.68 -1.26
N ILE A 62 3.09 3.54 -2.53
CA ILE A 62 1.72 3.55 -3.04
C ILE A 62 1.45 2.20 -3.71
N PHE A 63 0.41 1.50 -3.26
CA PHE A 63 0.00 0.20 -3.80
C PHE A 63 -1.30 0.40 -4.55
N LEU A 64 -1.24 0.34 -5.88
CA LEU A 64 -2.41 0.50 -6.73
C LEU A 64 -3.00 -0.87 -7.02
N TYR A 65 -4.26 -1.05 -6.66
CA TYR A 65 -5.00 -2.28 -6.95
C TYR A 65 -5.99 -2.01 -8.08
N CYS A 66 -5.88 -2.77 -9.18
CA CYS A 66 -6.70 -2.56 -10.37
C CYS A 66 -7.03 -3.87 -11.07
N GLY A 67 -7.99 -3.83 -12.00
CA GLY A 67 -8.35 -5.00 -12.79
C GLY A 67 -7.38 -5.31 -13.91
N SER A 68 -6.57 -4.33 -14.35
CA SER A 68 -5.59 -4.51 -15.40
C SER A 68 -4.37 -3.64 -15.16
N VAL A 69 -3.23 -4.27 -14.94
CA VAL A 69 -1.95 -3.57 -14.78
C VAL A 69 -1.61 -2.75 -16.01
N MET A 70 -1.88 -3.27 -17.20
CA MET A 70 -1.55 -2.61 -18.47
C MET A 70 -2.23 -1.25 -18.60
N LYS A 71 -3.44 -1.09 -18.05
CA LYS A 71 -4.20 0.14 -18.13
C LYS A 71 -3.49 1.32 -17.45
N TYR A 72 -2.73 1.04 -16.39
CA TYR A 72 -2.08 2.08 -15.58
C TYR A 72 -0.56 2.13 -15.72
N ALA A 73 0.03 1.20 -16.47
CA ALA A 73 1.48 1.06 -16.53
C ALA A 73 2.17 2.30 -17.10
N GLU A 74 1.64 2.88 -18.17
CA GLU A 74 2.23 4.07 -18.78
C GLU A 74 2.13 5.28 -17.85
N TRP A 75 0.94 5.53 -17.32
CA TRP A 75 0.73 6.60 -16.36
C TRP A 75 1.62 6.44 -15.13
N GLY A 76 1.77 5.21 -14.65
CA GLY A 76 2.54 4.90 -13.45
C GLY A 76 4.03 5.15 -13.56
N LEU A 77 4.57 5.25 -14.78
CA LEU A 77 6.02 5.50 -14.96
C LEU A 77 6.46 6.81 -14.31
N ASP A 78 5.60 7.81 -14.26
CA ASP A 78 5.92 9.10 -13.64
C ASP A 78 6.03 9.00 -12.10
N PHE A 79 5.55 7.91 -11.52
CA PHE A 79 5.50 7.72 -10.07
C PHE A 79 6.26 6.47 -9.61
N ILE A 80 7.13 5.94 -10.46
CA ILE A 80 7.77 4.62 -10.28
C ILE A 80 8.58 4.50 -8.99
N GLU A 81 9.06 5.60 -8.44
CA GLU A 81 9.86 5.56 -7.21
C GLU A 81 9.07 5.06 -6.01
N LYS A 82 7.74 5.30 -5.98
CA LYS A 82 6.87 4.90 -4.87
C LYS A 82 5.75 3.98 -5.29
N LEU A 83 5.35 4.00 -6.56
CA LEU A 83 4.14 3.32 -7.04
C LEU A 83 4.42 1.88 -7.45
N LEU A 84 3.60 0.97 -6.93
CA LEU A 84 3.57 -0.44 -7.32
C LEU A 84 2.15 -0.79 -7.74
N ILE A 85 1.99 -1.49 -8.85
CA ILE A 85 0.69 -1.80 -9.44
C ILE A 85 0.40 -3.30 -9.34
N PHE A 86 -0.77 -3.66 -8.85
CA PHE A 86 -1.18 -5.04 -8.64
C PHE A 86 -2.57 -5.30 -9.21
N ASP A 87 -2.77 -6.48 -9.78
CA ASP A 87 -4.08 -6.97 -10.20
C ASP A 87 -4.59 -8.13 -9.34
N HIS A 88 -3.78 -8.59 -8.38
CA HIS A 88 -4.15 -9.62 -7.41
C HIS A 88 -3.92 -9.12 -5.99
N GLY A 89 -4.97 -9.24 -5.15
CA GLY A 89 -4.91 -8.78 -3.77
C GLY A 89 -3.86 -9.46 -2.92
N ASP A 90 -3.66 -10.77 -3.11
CA ASP A 90 -2.68 -11.54 -2.34
C ASP A 90 -1.24 -11.09 -2.64
N ASP A 91 -0.94 -10.79 -3.90
CA ASP A 91 0.38 -10.27 -4.27
C ASP A 91 0.62 -8.89 -3.65
N LEU A 92 -0.39 -8.04 -3.64
CA LEU A 92 -0.31 -6.73 -3.00
C LEU A 92 -0.05 -6.88 -1.50
N LEU A 93 -0.79 -7.76 -0.83
CA LEU A 93 -0.65 -7.95 0.62
C LEU A 93 0.73 -8.51 0.98
N GLU A 94 1.24 -9.47 0.22
CA GLU A 94 2.58 -9.98 0.45
C GLU A 94 3.61 -8.86 0.36
N ARG A 95 3.55 -8.05 -0.68
CA ARG A 95 4.49 -6.94 -0.86
C ARG A 95 4.35 -5.89 0.22
N LEU A 96 3.11 -5.54 0.58
CA LEU A 96 2.83 -4.55 1.62
C LEU A 96 3.45 -4.97 2.96
N TRP A 97 3.17 -6.20 3.39
CA TRP A 97 3.69 -6.67 4.68
C TRP A 97 5.21 -6.77 4.68
N ASN A 98 5.82 -7.17 3.56
CA ASN A 98 7.29 -7.20 3.43
C ASN A 98 7.91 -5.80 3.47
N GLU A 99 7.28 -4.80 2.85
CA GLU A 99 7.77 -3.42 2.89
C GLU A 99 7.71 -2.85 4.31
N ILE A 100 6.63 -3.11 5.04
CA ILE A 100 6.49 -2.67 6.42
C ILE A 100 7.53 -3.39 7.32
N GLU A 101 7.72 -4.67 7.13
CA GLU A 101 8.73 -5.43 7.86
C GLU A 101 10.13 -4.84 7.67
N SER A 102 10.51 -4.57 6.44
CA SER A 102 11.82 -4.00 6.11
C SER A 102 12.00 -2.62 6.76
N CYS A 103 10.96 -1.80 6.72
CA CYS A 103 10.98 -0.48 7.34
C CYS A 103 11.22 -0.59 8.86
N LEU A 104 10.50 -1.49 9.52
CA LEU A 104 10.62 -1.67 10.97
C LEU A 104 12.00 -2.17 11.37
N ARG A 105 12.58 -3.10 10.60
CA ARG A 105 13.93 -3.61 10.89
C ARG A 105 14.99 -2.53 10.76
N SER A 106 14.80 -1.60 9.84
CA SER A 106 15.73 -0.49 9.65
C SER A 106 15.70 0.53 10.80
N LYS A 107 14.65 0.51 11.63
CA LYS A 107 14.49 1.45 12.75
C LYS A 107 15.22 1.03 14.02
N GLY A 108 15.70 -0.22 14.10
CA GLY A 108 16.47 -0.69 15.24
C GLY A 108 15.92 -1.96 15.89
N SER A 109 16.68 -2.49 16.86
CA SER A 109 16.38 -3.77 17.48
C SER A 109 15.07 -3.79 18.27
N GLU A 110 14.62 -2.63 18.77
CA GLU A 110 13.36 -2.55 19.53
C GLU A 110 12.13 -2.86 18.68
N TYR A 111 12.24 -2.72 17.35
CA TYR A 111 11.16 -2.99 16.42
C TYR A 111 11.17 -4.41 15.85
N VAL A 112 12.16 -5.25 16.20
CA VAL A 112 12.27 -6.61 15.67
C VAL A 112 11.05 -7.47 15.97
N PRO A 113 10.48 -7.49 17.21
CA PRO A 113 9.29 -8.30 17.45
C PRO A 113 8.11 -7.92 16.55
N LEU A 114 7.89 -6.63 16.32
CA LEU A 114 6.84 -6.15 15.44
C LEU A 114 7.13 -6.50 13.99
N ALA A 115 8.39 -6.35 13.55
CA ALA A 115 8.80 -6.73 12.19
C ALA A 115 8.53 -8.22 11.94
N ASN A 116 8.78 -9.08 12.92
CA ASN A 116 8.51 -10.51 12.82
C ASN A 116 7.03 -10.81 12.62
N GLU A 117 6.14 -10.03 13.23
CA GLU A 117 4.70 -10.17 13.02
C GLU A 117 4.32 -9.86 11.56
N TYR A 118 4.89 -8.81 10.99
CA TYR A 118 4.63 -8.48 9.59
C TYR A 118 5.24 -9.51 8.63
N LYS A 119 6.38 -10.10 8.98
CA LYS A 119 6.95 -11.21 8.22
C LYS A 119 6.00 -12.38 8.14
N LYS A 120 5.38 -12.74 9.25
CA LYS A 120 4.38 -13.82 9.29
C LYS A 120 3.18 -13.50 8.41
N ARG A 121 2.71 -12.24 8.42
CA ARG A 121 1.61 -11.80 7.55
C ARG A 121 1.97 -11.96 6.08
N ALA A 122 3.19 -11.54 5.70
CA ALA A 122 3.65 -11.66 4.32
C ALA A 122 3.70 -13.13 3.87
N LEU A 123 4.19 -14.03 4.73
CA LEU A 123 4.30 -15.44 4.40
C LEU A 123 2.95 -16.11 4.14
N ARG A 124 1.86 -15.61 4.74
CA ARG A 124 0.52 -16.12 4.48
C ARG A 124 0.08 -15.91 3.03
N TYR A 125 0.62 -14.90 2.36
CA TYR A 125 0.22 -14.52 1.01
C TYR A 125 1.26 -14.87 -0.04
N LYS A 126 2.39 -15.43 0.39
CA LYS A 126 3.41 -15.89 -0.54
C LYS A 126 2.86 -17.04 -1.36
N GLN A 127 2.83 -16.88 -2.67
CA GLN A 127 2.37 -17.93 -3.56
C GLN A 127 3.40 -19.04 -3.63
N ALA A 128 2.92 -20.29 -3.61
CA ALA A 128 3.80 -21.44 -3.82
C ALA A 128 4.44 -21.31 -5.20
N PRO A 129 5.74 -21.58 -5.34
CA PRO A 129 6.36 -21.59 -6.65
C PRO A 129 5.62 -22.58 -7.54
N CYS A 130 5.31 -22.13 -8.76
CA CYS A 130 4.74 -23.01 -9.78
C CYS A 130 5.79 -24.06 -10.11
N GLY A 131 5.66 -25.19 -9.48
CA GLY A 131 6.56 -26.31 -9.72
C GLY A 131 5.90 -27.31 -10.61
#